data_ef361b5bf3973d76d3fd85906e9ace86
#
_entry.id   ef361b5bf3973d76d3fd85906e9ace86
#
_cell.length_a   1.000
_cell.length_b   1.000
_cell.length_c   1.000
_cell.angle_alpha   90.00
_cell.angle_beta   90.00
_cell.angle_gamma   90.00
#
_symmetry.space_group_name_H-M   'P 1'
#
loop_
_entity.id
_entity.type
_entity.pdbx_description
1 polymer ?
#
loop_
_entity_poly.entity_id
_entity_poly.type
_entity_poly.pdbx_seq_one_letter_code
_entity_poly.pdbx_strand_id
1 'polypeptide(L)'
;MLAVQGDGGWPYAVPLNYVCQAGSIYFHCAKAGHKLDAMRAHPQVCFTVVGKSDVVSSKFTTYFSSVVAFGTARVVEENSARLAVLRALVEKYSPHEPEENKAHEVDSCGTSCIVAIDVVHLTGKQAIELVEQ
;
A
#
# COMPACT_ATOMS: atom_id res chain seq x y z
N MET A 1 2.81 3.54 -2.98
CA MET A 1 2.37 4.95 -2.84
C MET A 1 0.86 5.04 -3.03
N LEU A 2 0.18 5.57 -2.05
CA LEU A 2 -1.26 5.82 -2.08
C LEU A 2 -1.53 7.19 -2.67
N ALA A 3 -2.48 7.28 -3.62
CA ALA A 3 -2.95 8.55 -4.18
C ALA A 3 -4.46 8.68 -3.94
N VAL A 4 -4.87 9.81 -3.39
CA VAL A 4 -6.25 10.11 -3.01
C VAL A 4 -6.67 11.47 -3.55
N GLN A 5 -7.97 11.73 -3.58
CA GLN A 5 -8.53 13.05 -3.88
C GLN A 5 -8.48 13.88 -2.60
N GLY A 6 -7.57 14.85 -2.55
CA GLY A 6 -7.43 15.75 -1.41
C GLY A 6 -8.37 16.95 -1.45
N ASP A 7 -8.20 17.84 -0.50
CA ASP A 7 -9.00 19.06 -0.39
C ASP A 7 -8.69 20.04 -1.53
N GLY A 8 -9.69 20.86 -1.88
CA GLY A 8 -9.52 21.95 -2.83
C GLY A 8 -9.17 21.51 -4.25
N GLY A 9 -9.48 20.26 -4.62
CA GLY A 9 -9.15 19.71 -5.93
C GLY A 9 -7.70 19.24 -6.06
N TRP A 10 -6.89 19.30 -5.01
CA TRP A 10 -5.51 18.83 -5.03
C TRP A 10 -5.45 17.32 -4.91
N PRO A 11 -4.78 16.61 -5.84
CA PRO A 11 -4.43 15.21 -5.59
C PRO A 11 -3.39 15.13 -4.48
N TYR A 12 -3.50 14.12 -3.64
CA TYR A 12 -2.58 13.89 -2.53
C TYR A 12 -1.97 12.50 -2.64
N ALA A 13 -0.66 12.40 -2.63
CA ALA A 13 0.06 11.14 -2.74
C ALA A 13 1.06 10.97 -1.60
N VAL A 14 1.08 9.78 -0.99
CA VAL A 14 1.92 9.51 0.18
C VAL A 14 2.49 8.09 0.10
N PRO A 15 3.78 7.89 0.41
CA PRO A 15 4.36 6.54 0.49
C PRO A 15 3.88 5.82 1.75
N LEU A 16 3.58 4.53 1.63
CA LEU A 16 3.11 3.69 2.72
C LEU A 16 3.68 2.28 2.58
N ASN A 17 3.86 1.62 3.72
CA ASN A 17 4.01 0.17 3.77
C ASN A 17 2.64 -0.50 3.57
N TYR A 18 2.62 -1.62 2.89
CA TYR A 18 1.38 -2.29 2.53
C TYR A 18 1.55 -3.81 2.44
N VAL A 19 0.45 -4.52 2.43
CA VAL A 19 0.41 -5.94 2.13
C VAL A 19 -0.79 -6.25 1.23
N CYS A 20 -0.63 -7.22 0.32
CA CYS A 20 -1.68 -7.67 -0.57
C CYS A 20 -2.23 -9.01 -0.10
N GLN A 21 -3.56 -9.12 0.01
CA GLN A 21 -4.25 -10.38 0.33
C GLN A 21 -5.59 -10.41 -0.40
N ALA A 22 -5.89 -11.53 -1.06
CA ALA A 22 -7.21 -11.82 -1.64
C ALA A 22 -7.81 -10.68 -2.49
N GLY A 23 -7.00 -10.05 -3.33
CA GLY A 23 -7.47 -8.99 -4.23
C GLY A 23 -7.56 -7.61 -3.61
N SER A 24 -7.11 -7.43 -2.38
CA SER A 24 -7.09 -6.15 -1.69
C SER A 24 -5.69 -5.77 -1.25
N ILE A 25 -5.46 -4.46 -1.16
CA ILE A 25 -4.23 -3.88 -0.61
C ILE A 25 -4.57 -3.32 0.76
N TYR A 26 -3.79 -3.70 1.75
CA TYR A 26 -4.01 -3.28 3.14
C TYR A 26 -2.85 -2.47 3.68
N PHE A 27 -3.16 -1.46 4.47
CA PHE A 27 -2.16 -0.70 5.23
C PHE A 27 -2.75 -0.25 6.57
N HIS A 28 -1.88 0.15 7.49
CA HIS A 28 -2.32 0.77 8.74
C HIS A 28 -1.95 2.24 8.76
N CYS A 29 -2.72 3.03 9.50
CA CYS A 29 -2.46 4.46 9.68
C CYS A 29 -3.01 4.93 11.03
N ALA A 30 -2.75 6.17 11.38
CA ALA A 30 -3.37 6.81 12.54
C ALA A 30 -4.88 6.87 12.37
N LYS A 31 -5.62 6.91 13.49
CA LYS A 31 -7.09 6.97 13.50
C LYS A 31 -7.67 8.25 12.91
N ALA A 32 -6.85 9.28 12.75
CA ALA A 32 -7.23 10.56 12.18
C ALA A 32 -6.10 11.08 11.30
N GLY A 33 -6.43 11.89 10.31
CA GLY A 33 -5.46 12.52 9.43
C GLY A 33 -6.04 12.80 8.05
N HIS A 34 -5.29 13.55 7.27
CA HIS A 34 -5.73 14.03 5.95
C HIS A 34 -6.08 12.89 4.99
N LYS A 35 -5.23 11.84 4.90
CA LYS A 35 -5.51 10.73 3.97
C LYS A 35 -6.79 9.97 4.34
N LEU A 36 -7.07 9.81 5.63
CA LEU A 36 -8.26 9.11 6.09
C LEU A 36 -9.52 9.91 5.79
N ASP A 37 -9.50 11.22 6.05
CA ASP A 37 -10.59 12.14 5.71
C ASP A 37 -10.85 12.16 4.21
N ALA A 38 -9.78 12.22 3.41
CA ALA A 38 -9.86 12.19 1.95
C ALA A 38 -10.51 10.91 1.42
N MET A 39 -10.13 9.75 1.96
CA MET A 39 -10.69 8.45 1.56
C MET A 39 -12.15 8.30 1.99
N ARG A 40 -12.54 8.88 3.13
CA ARG A 40 -13.95 8.88 3.57
C ARG A 40 -14.82 9.76 2.68
N ALA A 41 -14.29 10.90 2.24
CA ALA A 41 -14.99 11.81 1.34
C ALA A 41 -15.05 11.25 -0.09
N HIS A 42 -13.94 10.65 -0.56
CA HIS A 42 -13.79 10.12 -1.91
C HIS A 42 -13.09 8.76 -1.85
N PRO A 43 -13.84 7.66 -1.75
CA PRO A 43 -13.25 6.32 -1.55
C PRO A 43 -12.52 5.73 -2.75
N GLN A 44 -12.68 6.32 -3.95
CA GLN A 44 -11.93 5.87 -5.13
C GLN A 44 -10.51 6.40 -5.05
N VAL A 45 -9.56 5.45 -5.00
CA VAL A 45 -8.13 5.73 -4.82
C VAL A 45 -7.30 4.92 -5.80
N CYS A 46 -6.02 5.26 -5.93
CA CYS A 46 -5.09 4.36 -6.59
C CYS A 46 -3.84 4.13 -5.72
N PHE A 47 -3.20 3.00 -5.95
CA PHE A 47 -2.00 2.61 -5.25
C PHE A 47 -0.94 2.18 -6.26
N THR A 48 0.22 2.83 -6.22
CA THR A 48 1.32 2.57 -7.15
C THR A 48 2.45 1.86 -6.44
N VAL A 49 2.95 0.80 -7.06
CA VAL A 49 4.12 0.05 -6.59
C VAL A 49 5.17 0.05 -7.67
N VAL A 50 6.39 0.44 -7.31
CA VAL A 50 7.56 0.34 -8.18
C VAL A 50 8.30 -0.94 -7.80
N GLY A 51 8.31 -1.92 -8.72
CA GLY A 51 8.96 -3.21 -8.50
C GLY A 51 10.45 -3.17 -8.79
N LYS A 52 10.83 -2.46 -9.86
CA LYS A 52 12.21 -2.29 -10.28
C LYS A 52 12.44 -0.85 -10.72
N SER A 53 13.62 -0.32 -10.45
CA SER A 53 14.02 1.02 -10.88
C SER A 53 15.55 1.10 -10.92
N ASP A 54 16.14 0.71 -12.05
CA ASP A 54 17.58 0.71 -12.25
C ASP A 54 17.93 1.74 -13.33
N VAL A 55 18.61 2.80 -12.93
CA VAL A 55 19.11 3.81 -13.88
C VAL A 55 20.31 3.24 -14.64
N VAL A 56 20.21 3.20 -15.95
CA VAL A 56 21.28 2.75 -16.85
C VAL A 56 21.84 4.00 -17.54
N SER A 57 22.80 4.63 -16.90
CA SER A 57 23.36 5.93 -17.31
C SER A 57 23.90 5.92 -18.74
N SER A 58 24.62 4.89 -19.12
CA SER A 58 25.24 4.77 -20.46
C SER A 58 24.20 4.68 -21.59
N LYS A 59 22.96 4.31 -21.28
CA LYS A 59 21.86 4.21 -22.25
C LYS A 59 20.83 5.33 -22.09
N PHE A 60 21.06 6.26 -21.17
CA PHE A 60 20.15 7.36 -20.90
C PHE A 60 18.72 6.91 -20.63
N THR A 61 18.56 5.81 -19.89
CA THR A 61 17.24 5.22 -19.60
C THR A 61 17.19 4.59 -18.21
N THR A 62 16.00 4.20 -17.81
CA THR A 62 15.76 3.47 -16.57
C THR A 62 15.07 2.14 -16.88
N TYR A 63 15.62 1.05 -16.41
CA TYR A 63 14.96 -0.26 -16.46
C TYR A 63 14.01 -0.33 -15.29
N PHE A 64 12.71 -0.24 -15.54
CA PHE A 64 11.70 -0.14 -14.51
C PHE A 64 10.55 -1.12 -14.72
N SER A 65 9.89 -1.45 -13.62
CA SER A 65 8.57 -2.08 -13.63
C SER A 65 7.70 -1.44 -12.56
N SER A 66 6.45 -1.22 -12.86
CA SER A 66 5.49 -0.64 -11.92
C SER A 66 4.08 -1.15 -12.16
N VAL A 67 3.26 -1.06 -11.12
CA VAL A 67 1.84 -1.40 -11.16
C VAL A 67 1.07 -0.24 -10.55
N VAL A 68 -0.06 0.11 -11.16
CA VAL A 68 -1.04 1.02 -10.57
C VAL A 68 -2.33 0.23 -10.35
N ALA A 69 -2.76 0.18 -9.09
CA ALA A 69 -4.01 -0.45 -8.70
C ALA A 69 -5.07 0.62 -8.44
N PHE A 70 -6.22 0.50 -9.09
CA PHE A 70 -7.37 1.37 -8.88
C PHE A 70 -8.38 0.61 -8.03
N GLY A 71 -8.88 1.23 -6.99
CA GLY A 71 -9.79 0.55 -6.09
C GLY A 71 -10.59 1.47 -5.19
N THR A 72 -11.39 0.85 -4.34
CA THR A 72 -12.24 1.53 -3.37
C THR A 72 -11.71 1.29 -1.97
N ALA A 73 -11.42 2.36 -1.25
CA ALA A 73 -10.91 2.30 0.11
C ALA A 73 -12.06 2.10 1.12
N ARG A 74 -11.81 1.27 2.12
CA ARG A 74 -12.71 1.06 3.26
C ARG A 74 -11.92 0.84 4.54
N VAL A 75 -12.49 1.23 5.66
CA VAL A 75 -11.92 0.93 6.98
C VAL A 75 -12.30 -0.50 7.38
N VAL A 76 -11.32 -1.27 7.79
CA VAL A 76 -11.53 -2.65 8.28
C VAL A 76 -11.85 -2.57 9.77
N GLU A 77 -13.05 -2.98 10.15
CA GLU A 77 -13.54 -2.87 11.54
C GLU A 77 -13.53 -4.19 12.31
N GLU A 78 -13.65 -5.33 11.61
CA GLU A 78 -13.63 -6.64 12.24
C GLU A 78 -12.26 -6.94 12.86
N ASN A 79 -12.22 -7.27 14.14
CA ASN A 79 -10.98 -7.39 14.90
C ASN A 79 -10.08 -8.53 14.39
N SER A 80 -10.63 -9.68 14.02
CA SER A 80 -9.84 -10.79 13.48
C SER A 80 -9.18 -10.43 12.14
N ALA A 81 -9.88 -9.72 11.27
CA ALA A 81 -9.35 -9.25 10.01
C ALA A 81 -8.23 -8.19 10.22
N ARG A 82 -8.43 -7.30 11.18
CA ARG A 82 -7.42 -6.30 11.56
C ARG A 82 -6.12 -6.95 12.03
N LEU A 83 -6.22 -7.92 12.93
CA LEU A 83 -5.06 -8.65 13.44
C LEU A 83 -4.34 -9.44 12.34
N ALA A 84 -5.07 -10.03 11.42
CA ALA A 84 -4.50 -10.73 10.28
C ALA A 84 -3.65 -9.79 9.39
N VAL A 85 -4.13 -8.59 9.15
CA VAL A 85 -3.40 -7.57 8.38
C VAL A 85 -2.13 -7.13 9.12
N LEU A 86 -2.23 -6.85 10.41
CA LEU A 86 -1.07 -6.44 11.22
C LEU A 86 0.01 -7.53 11.23
N ARG A 87 -0.37 -8.79 11.40
CA ARG A 87 0.56 -9.91 11.33
C ARG A 87 1.20 -10.04 9.95
N ALA A 88 0.42 -9.87 8.88
CA ALA A 88 0.94 -9.92 7.52
C ALA A 88 1.95 -8.81 7.24
N LEU A 89 1.71 -7.60 7.75
CA LEU A 89 2.64 -6.48 7.65
C LEU A 89 3.95 -6.77 8.39
N VAL A 90 3.87 -7.29 9.61
CA VAL A 90 5.05 -7.66 10.40
C VAL A 90 5.87 -8.74 9.70
N GLU A 91 5.23 -9.77 9.17
CA GLU A 91 5.91 -10.84 8.43
C GLU A 91 6.58 -10.33 7.16
N LYS A 92 5.95 -9.42 6.45
CA LYS A 92 6.51 -8.85 5.21
C LYS A 92 7.74 -7.98 5.45
N TYR A 93 7.69 -7.12 6.45
CA TYR A 93 8.72 -6.09 6.67
C TYR A 93 9.75 -6.46 7.74
N SER A 94 9.42 -7.40 8.63
CA SER A 94 10.31 -7.82 9.72
C SER A 94 10.29 -9.35 9.91
N PRO A 95 10.53 -10.15 8.83
CA PRO A 95 10.37 -11.61 8.89
C PRO A 95 11.36 -12.29 9.81
N HIS A 96 12.54 -11.68 10.03
CA HIS A 96 13.63 -12.27 10.81
C HIS A 96 13.66 -11.85 12.27
N GLU A 97 12.71 -10.99 12.68
CA GLU A 97 12.61 -10.61 14.09
C GLU A 97 12.05 -11.76 14.94
N PRO A 98 12.43 -11.84 16.24
CA PRO A 98 11.87 -12.85 17.16
C PRO A 98 10.35 -12.76 17.23
N GLU A 99 9.69 -13.91 17.37
CA GLU A 99 8.22 -14.00 17.49
C GLU A 99 7.66 -13.16 18.62
N GLU A 100 8.38 -13.09 19.73
CA GLU A 100 8.03 -12.26 20.89
C GLU A 100 7.92 -10.78 20.52
N ASN A 101 8.89 -10.28 19.75
CA ASN A 101 8.91 -8.89 19.28
C ASN A 101 7.80 -8.62 18.25
N LYS A 102 7.54 -9.58 17.36
CA LYS A 102 6.45 -9.50 16.40
C LYS A 102 5.09 -9.42 17.09
N ALA A 103 4.85 -10.26 18.08
CA ALA A 103 3.61 -10.25 18.85
C ALA A 103 3.42 -8.92 19.60
N HIS A 104 4.50 -8.39 20.19
CA HIS A 104 4.46 -7.09 20.86
C HIS A 104 4.09 -5.95 19.90
N GLU A 105 4.67 -5.96 18.70
CA GLU A 105 4.35 -4.95 17.68
C GLU A 105 2.91 -5.01 17.23
N VAL A 106 2.38 -6.22 17.01
CA VAL A 106 0.96 -6.40 16.66
C VAL A 106 0.05 -5.85 17.76
N ASP A 107 0.36 -6.10 19.02
CA ASP A 107 -0.39 -5.57 20.16
C ASP A 107 -0.30 -4.05 20.23
N SER A 108 0.87 -3.47 20.05
CA SER A 108 1.06 -2.02 20.10
C SER A 108 0.35 -1.28 18.97
N CYS A 109 0.22 -1.92 17.81
CA CYS A 109 -0.52 -1.37 16.65
C CYS A 109 -2.01 -1.71 16.66
N GLY A 110 -2.50 -2.44 17.66
CA GLY A 110 -3.88 -2.93 17.71
C GLY A 110 -4.95 -1.85 17.72
N THR A 111 -4.60 -0.62 18.09
CA THR A 111 -5.52 0.53 18.06
C THR A 111 -5.42 1.37 16.79
N SER A 112 -4.49 1.07 15.87
CA SER A 112 -4.36 1.81 14.62
C SER A 112 -5.54 1.53 13.68
N CYS A 113 -5.77 2.44 12.74
CA CYS A 113 -6.75 2.27 11.69
C CYS A 113 -6.20 1.35 10.61
N ILE A 114 -6.95 0.34 10.23
CA ILE A 114 -6.63 -0.54 9.11
C ILE A 114 -7.51 -0.18 7.93
N VAL A 115 -6.89 0.06 6.78
CA VAL A 115 -7.59 0.41 5.54
C VAL A 115 -7.36 -0.70 4.52
N ALA A 116 -8.43 -1.10 3.85
CA ALA A 116 -8.38 -1.98 2.70
C ALA A 116 -8.70 -1.18 1.43
N ILE A 117 -7.94 -1.43 0.37
CA ILE A 117 -8.27 -0.96 -0.97
C ILE A 117 -8.69 -2.21 -1.75
N ASP A 118 -9.98 -2.34 -2.02
CA ASP A 118 -10.51 -3.42 -2.83
C ASP A 118 -10.25 -3.08 -4.31
N VAL A 119 -9.33 -3.83 -4.93
CA VAL A 119 -8.83 -3.52 -6.27
C VAL A 119 -9.87 -3.89 -7.32
N VAL A 120 -10.22 -2.94 -8.19
CA VAL A 120 -11.16 -3.14 -9.29
C VAL A 120 -10.47 -3.15 -10.66
N HIS A 121 -9.29 -2.55 -10.77
CA HIS A 121 -8.54 -2.50 -12.02
C HIS A 121 -7.04 -2.38 -11.76
N LEU A 122 -6.24 -3.12 -12.51
CA LEU A 122 -4.78 -3.08 -12.45
C LEU A 122 -4.20 -2.70 -13.81
N THR A 123 -3.20 -1.82 -13.80
CA THR A 123 -2.36 -1.56 -14.97
C THR A 123 -0.91 -1.81 -14.60
N GLY A 124 -0.18 -2.42 -15.53
CA GLY A 124 1.27 -2.64 -15.38
C GLY A 124 2.05 -1.92 -16.46
N LYS A 125 3.25 -1.50 -16.13
CA LYS A 125 4.17 -0.84 -17.06
C LYS A 125 5.60 -1.31 -16.79
N GLN A 126 6.35 -1.57 -17.86
CA GLN A 126 7.76 -1.89 -17.71
C GLN A 126 8.57 -1.40 -18.93
N ALA A 127 9.85 -1.19 -18.71
CA ALA A 127 10.77 -0.85 -19.77
C ALA A 127 10.83 -1.98 -20.79
N ILE A 128 10.94 -1.61 -22.09
CA ILE A 128 10.96 -2.59 -23.18
C ILE A 128 12.11 -3.59 -23.04
N GLU A 129 13.23 -3.16 -22.49
CA GLU A 129 14.41 -3.99 -22.27
C GLU A 129 14.17 -5.14 -21.29
N LEU A 130 13.18 -5.01 -20.41
CA LEU A 130 12.79 -6.08 -19.49
C LEU A 130 11.84 -7.10 -20.13
N VAL A 131 11.18 -6.74 -21.22
CA VAL A 131 10.26 -7.63 -21.94
C VAL A 131 11.03 -8.64 -22.81
N GLU A 132 12.19 -8.26 -23.30
CA GLU A 132 13.00 -9.04 -24.24
C GLU A 132 13.93 -10.06 -23.57
N GLN A 133 13.85 -10.21 -22.27
CA GLN A 133 14.67 -11.15 -21.51
C GLN A 133 14.03 -12.55 -21.40
#